data_c4f6fb274dec5c8589566e1ae935b0bd
#
_entry.id   c4f6fb274dec5c8589566e1ae935b0bd
#
_cell.length_a   1.000
_cell.length_b   1.000
_cell.length_c   1.000
_cell.angle_alpha   90.00
_cell.angle_beta   90.00
_cell.angle_gamma   90.00
#
_symmetry.space_group_name_H-M   'P 1'
#
loop_
_entity.id
_entity.type
_entity.pdbx_description
1 polymer ?
#
loop_
_entity_poly.entity_id
_entity_poly.type
_entity_poly.pdbx_seq_one_letter_code
_entity_poly.pdbx_strand_id
1 'polypeptide(L)'
;MKNNLLFDFTVDKAAKTVYITREFDADLSLVWDAFTKPEILDRWVAPKPYVAKTKFMDFKVGGRRFYAMVSPEGNESWLIQKYTSISPKTNFKLFNAFADKDANPQLPGSDWDYSFSEQNGRTKVNITIYNESLSRMEKMIEMGFTEGMSVTLKSLDDLLSTLSQK
;
A
#
# COMPACT_ATOMS: atom_id res chain seq x y z
N MET A 1 -10.36 -22.66 8.00
CA MET A 1 -10.04 -21.53 8.87
C MET A 1 -8.90 -20.74 8.32
N LYS A 2 -9.06 -19.45 8.28
CA LYS A 2 -8.01 -18.57 7.77
C LYS A 2 -7.12 -18.06 8.90
N ASN A 3 -6.90 -18.86 9.85
CA ASN A 3 -6.06 -18.51 10.95
C ASN A 3 -4.60 -18.69 10.56
N ASN A 4 -3.73 -18.17 11.38
CA ASN A 4 -2.28 -18.30 11.23
C ASN A 4 -1.70 -17.59 10.01
N LEU A 5 -2.44 -16.64 9.43
CA LEU A 5 -1.84 -15.75 8.44
C LEU A 5 -0.96 -14.76 9.19
N LEU A 6 0.28 -14.69 8.77
CA LEU A 6 1.26 -13.82 9.43
C LEU A 6 0.94 -12.35 9.21
N PHE A 7 1.05 -11.56 10.26
CA PHE A 7 1.01 -10.10 10.18
C PHE A 7 1.95 -9.53 11.23
N ASP A 8 3.05 -8.95 10.76
CA ASP A 8 4.03 -8.27 11.60
C ASP A 8 4.16 -6.82 11.21
N PHE A 9 4.32 -5.97 12.22
CA PHE A 9 4.50 -4.54 12.02
C PHE A 9 5.60 -4.08 12.98
N THR A 10 6.73 -3.63 12.44
CA THR A 10 7.90 -3.23 13.23
C THR A 10 8.34 -1.83 12.82
N VAL A 11 8.69 -1.00 13.80
CA VAL A 11 9.19 0.36 13.55
C VAL A 11 10.62 0.45 14.04
N ASP A 12 11.52 0.86 13.14
CA ASP A 12 12.93 1.14 13.49
C ASP A 12 13.17 2.64 13.34
N LYS A 13 13.10 3.36 14.45
CA LYS A 13 13.23 4.81 14.45
C LYS A 13 14.63 5.27 14.03
N ALA A 14 15.67 4.54 14.43
CA ALA A 14 17.03 4.89 14.06
C ALA A 14 17.24 4.85 12.56
N ALA A 15 16.60 3.89 11.88
CA ALA A 15 16.67 3.75 10.43
C ALA A 15 15.56 4.53 9.70
N LYS A 16 14.66 5.18 10.43
CA LYS A 16 13.49 5.88 9.88
C LYS A 16 12.65 4.96 8.99
N THR A 17 12.53 3.70 9.37
CA THR A 17 11.95 2.66 8.53
C THR A 17 10.86 1.89 9.25
N VAL A 18 9.79 1.57 8.51
CA VAL A 18 8.71 0.70 8.96
C VAL A 18 8.79 -0.57 8.15
N TYR A 19 8.66 -1.73 8.83
CA TYR A 19 8.66 -3.03 8.19
C TYR A 19 7.30 -3.69 8.43
N ILE A 20 6.65 -4.12 7.35
CA ILE A 20 5.37 -4.80 7.42
C ILE A 20 5.50 -6.12 6.68
N THR A 21 5.07 -7.21 7.31
CA THR A 21 4.98 -8.51 6.66
C THR A 21 3.55 -8.99 6.79
N ARG A 22 2.92 -9.39 5.70
CA ARG A 22 1.54 -9.86 5.70
C ARG A 22 1.39 -11.04 4.76
N GLU A 23 0.78 -12.11 5.27
CA GLU A 23 0.41 -13.26 4.44
C GLU A 23 -1.04 -13.14 4.01
N PHE A 24 -1.31 -13.60 2.79
CA PHE A 24 -2.66 -13.64 2.24
C PHE A 24 -2.94 -15.07 1.74
N ASP A 25 -4.15 -15.53 1.96
CA ASP A 25 -4.60 -16.85 1.51
C ASP A 25 -5.09 -16.72 0.06
N ALA A 26 -4.16 -16.43 -0.84
CA ALA A 26 -4.43 -16.22 -2.25
C ALA A 26 -3.14 -16.44 -3.04
N ASP A 27 -3.27 -16.77 -4.32
CA ASP A 27 -2.09 -17.01 -5.14
C ASP A 27 -1.36 -15.70 -5.50
N LEU A 28 -0.12 -15.86 -5.91
CA LEU A 28 0.78 -14.74 -6.19
C LEU A 28 0.23 -13.83 -7.29
N SER A 29 -0.32 -14.40 -8.36
CA SER A 29 -0.84 -13.59 -9.47
C SER A 29 -1.96 -12.67 -9.02
N LEU A 30 -2.88 -13.18 -8.21
CA LEU A 30 -3.99 -12.38 -7.71
C LEU A 30 -3.52 -11.31 -6.74
N VAL A 31 -2.60 -11.66 -5.84
CA VAL A 31 -2.07 -10.67 -4.89
C VAL A 31 -1.28 -9.59 -5.62
N TRP A 32 -0.46 -9.98 -6.61
CA TRP A 32 0.26 -9.00 -7.42
C TRP A 32 -0.70 -8.03 -8.10
N ASP A 33 -1.78 -8.56 -8.71
CA ASP A 33 -2.79 -7.71 -9.36
C ASP A 33 -3.42 -6.74 -8.38
N ALA A 34 -3.66 -7.18 -7.14
CA ALA A 34 -4.28 -6.34 -6.11
C ALA A 34 -3.42 -5.14 -5.74
N PHE A 35 -2.10 -5.24 -5.91
CA PHE A 35 -1.19 -4.15 -5.61
C PHE A 35 -0.81 -3.32 -6.83
N THR A 36 -1.19 -3.75 -8.03
CA THR A 36 -0.69 -3.11 -9.26
C THR A 36 -1.77 -2.67 -10.23
N LYS A 37 -3.04 -3.00 -9.99
CA LYS A 37 -4.15 -2.60 -10.85
C LYS A 37 -5.05 -1.61 -10.13
N PRO A 38 -5.33 -0.43 -10.74
CA PRO A 38 -6.09 0.60 -10.04
C PRO A 38 -7.51 0.18 -9.70
N GLU A 39 -8.15 -0.62 -10.54
CA GLU A 39 -9.52 -1.07 -10.29
C GLU A 39 -9.60 -1.97 -9.04
N ILE A 40 -8.51 -2.62 -8.66
CA ILE A 40 -8.47 -3.42 -7.43
C ILE A 40 -7.96 -2.57 -6.27
N LEU A 41 -6.88 -1.81 -6.48
CA LEU A 41 -6.31 -0.93 -5.46
C LEU A 41 -7.36 -0.01 -4.85
N ASP A 42 -8.21 0.58 -5.69
CA ASP A 42 -9.20 1.54 -5.21
C ASP A 42 -10.23 0.92 -4.27
N ARG A 43 -10.33 -0.41 -4.25
CA ARG A 43 -11.30 -1.12 -3.42
C ARG A 43 -10.79 -1.43 -2.01
N TRP A 44 -9.50 -1.27 -1.74
CA TRP A 44 -8.97 -1.66 -0.43
C TRP A 44 -7.95 -0.70 0.16
N VAL A 45 -7.32 0.15 -0.65
CA VAL A 45 -6.14 0.90 -0.18
C VAL A 45 -6.48 2.05 0.76
N ALA A 46 -7.74 2.51 0.77
CA ALA A 46 -8.17 3.55 1.70
C ALA A 46 -8.83 2.92 2.92
N PRO A 47 -8.43 3.33 4.14
CA PRO A 47 -9.09 2.79 5.35
C PRO A 47 -10.52 3.31 5.44
N LYS A 48 -11.47 2.39 5.64
CA LYS A 48 -12.87 2.76 5.77
C LYS A 48 -13.06 3.75 6.92
N PRO A 49 -13.94 4.73 6.80
CA PRO A 49 -14.96 4.94 5.75
C PRO A 49 -14.47 5.72 4.54
N TYR A 50 -13.17 5.96 4.40
CA TYR A 50 -12.61 6.62 3.21
C TYR A 50 -12.70 5.69 2.02
N VAL A 51 -12.75 6.29 0.80
CA VAL A 51 -12.65 5.52 -0.44
C VAL A 51 -11.51 6.10 -1.27
N ALA A 52 -10.85 5.22 -2.04
CA ALA A 52 -9.76 5.65 -2.92
C ALA A 52 -10.29 5.81 -4.34
N LYS A 53 -9.82 6.86 -5.01
CA LYS A 53 -10.17 7.12 -6.41
C LYS A 53 -8.90 7.45 -7.17
N THR A 54 -8.48 6.55 -8.05
CA THR A 54 -7.31 6.76 -8.89
C THR A 54 -7.68 7.64 -10.08
N LYS A 55 -6.97 8.76 -10.24
CA LYS A 55 -7.16 9.65 -11.36
C LYS A 55 -6.40 9.16 -12.58
N PHE A 56 -5.14 8.75 -12.39
CA PHE A 56 -4.38 8.09 -13.43
C PHE A 56 -3.35 7.16 -12.81
N MET A 57 -2.96 6.14 -13.56
CA MET A 57 -1.93 5.21 -13.11
C MET A 57 -1.22 4.63 -14.33
N ASP A 58 0.10 4.70 -14.30
CA ASP A 58 0.95 4.14 -15.34
C ASP A 58 1.97 3.25 -14.65
N PHE A 59 1.70 1.95 -14.60
CA PHE A 59 2.54 1.02 -13.85
C PHE A 59 3.73 0.59 -14.70
N LYS A 60 4.74 1.44 -14.70
CA LYS A 60 6.04 1.18 -15.36
C LYS A 60 7.08 2.03 -14.65
N VAL A 61 8.36 1.67 -14.82
CA VAL A 61 9.44 2.46 -14.23
C VAL A 61 9.36 3.89 -14.78
N GLY A 62 9.36 4.86 -13.87
CA GLY A 62 9.17 6.27 -14.22
C GLY A 62 7.72 6.68 -14.33
N GLY A 63 6.78 5.73 -14.34
CA GLY A 63 5.36 6.04 -14.36
C GLY A 63 4.85 6.46 -12.99
N ARG A 64 3.63 7.00 -12.93
CA ARG A 64 3.06 7.53 -11.71
C ARG A 64 1.64 7.04 -11.48
N ARG A 65 1.26 6.98 -10.22
CA ARG A 65 -0.14 6.82 -9.82
C ARG A 65 -0.53 8.05 -9.02
N PHE A 66 -1.62 8.67 -9.42
CA PHE A 66 -2.15 9.84 -8.74
C PHE A 66 -3.58 9.52 -8.31
N TYR A 67 -3.85 9.60 -7.01
CA TYR A 67 -5.15 9.20 -6.50
C TYR A 67 -5.52 10.03 -5.27
N ALA A 68 -6.81 10.00 -4.95
CA ALA A 68 -7.34 10.69 -3.78
C ALA A 68 -7.96 9.68 -2.83
N MET A 69 -7.79 9.95 -1.54
CA MET A 69 -8.61 9.31 -0.51
C MET A 69 -9.71 10.30 -0.17
N VAL A 70 -10.95 9.85 -0.31
CA VAL A 70 -12.12 10.72 -0.18
C VAL A 70 -12.89 10.34 1.08
N SER A 71 -13.13 11.31 1.96
CA SER A 71 -13.89 11.11 3.19
C SER A 71 -15.39 11.03 2.89
N PRO A 72 -16.20 10.54 3.85
CA PRO A 72 -17.66 10.55 3.67
C PRO A 72 -18.24 11.94 3.41
N GLU A 73 -17.56 12.99 3.91
CA GLU A 73 -17.99 14.37 3.68
C GLU A 73 -17.56 14.91 2.31
N GLY A 74 -16.79 14.13 1.55
CA GLY A 74 -16.31 14.54 0.24
C GLY A 74 -14.97 15.25 0.23
N ASN A 75 -14.27 15.31 1.36
CA ASN A 75 -12.94 15.91 1.42
C ASN A 75 -11.91 14.99 0.77
N GLU A 76 -11.07 15.55 -0.08
CA GLU A 76 -10.08 14.80 -0.83
C GLU A 76 -8.68 15.01 -0.29
N SER A 77 -7.97 13.91 -0.07
CA SER A 77 -6.54 13.92 0.27
C SER A 77 -5.80 13.27 -0.89
N TRP A 78 -4.99 14.04 -1.61
CA TRP A 78 -4.31 13.56 -2.79
C TRP A 78 -2.96 12.95 -2.45
N LEU A 79 -2.60 11.91 -3.18
CA LEU A 79 -1.31 11.23 -3.05
C LEU A 79 -0.73 10.98 -4.43
N ILE A 80 0.59 11.02 -4.52
CA ILE A 80 1.31 10.72 -5.76
C ILE A 80 2.36 9.66 -5.47
N GLN A 81 2.43 8.67 -6.36
CA GLN A 81 3.42 7.60 -6.28
C GLN A 81 4.16 7.54 -7.59
N LYS A 82 5.48 7.42 -7.53
CA LYS A 82 6.31 7.27 -8.72
C LYS A 82 7.04 5.94 -8.64
N TYR A 83 6.85 5.09 -9.65
CA TYR A 83 7.46 3.78 -9.67
C TYR A 83 8.92 3.89 -10.07
N THR A 84 9.81 3.34 -9.24
CA THR A 84 11.25 3.45 -9.45
C THR A 84 11.88 2.12 -9.87
N SER A 85 11.23 0.99 -9.58
CA SER A 85 11.74 -0.33 -9.94
C SER A 85 10.57 -1.30 -10.03
N ILE A 86 10.58 -2.19 -11.02
CA ILE A 86 9.53 -3.20 -11.18
C ILE A 86 10.17 -4.49 -11.69
N SER A 87 9.98 -5.57 -10.91
CA SER A 87 10.32 -6.94 -11.31
C SER A 87 9.04 -7.74 -11.20
N PRO A 88 8.36 -8.06 -12.32
CA PRO A 88 7.01 -8.61 -12.30
C PRO A 88 6.86 -9.80 -11.35
N LYS A 89 5.82 -9.73 -10.52
CA LYS A 89 5.43 -10.75 -9.54
C LYS A 89 6.48 -11.05 -8.48
N THR A 90 7.52 -10.23 -8.39
CA THR A 90 8.60 -10.41 -7.43
C THR A 90 8.77 -9.22 -6.52
N ASN A 91 8.87 -8.03 -7.11
CA ASN A 91 9.19 -6.81 -6.35
C ASN A 91 8.83 -5.57 -7.15
N PHE A 92 8.38 -4.53 -6.46
CA PHE A 92 8.38 -3.20 -7.06
C PHE A 92 8.67 -2.16 -5.98
N LYS A 93 9.17 -1.03 -6.41
CA LYS A 93 9.51 0.09 -5.52
C LYS A 93 8.89 1.35 -6.04
N LEU A 94 8.51 2.22 -5.13
CA LEU A 94 7.95 3.52 -5.48
C LEU A 94 8.33 4.57 -4.45
N PHE A 95 8.28 5.81 -4.89
CA PHE A 95 8.33 6.96 -3.99
C PHE A 95 6.90 7.43 -3.77
N ASN A 96 6.54 7.69 -2.52
CA ASN A 96 5.18 8.05 -2.13
C ASN A 96 5.19 9.38 -1.38
N ALA A 97 4.26 10.26 -1.71
CA ALA A 97 4.12 11.54 -1.01
C ALA A 97 2.67 12.01 -1.10
N PHE A 98 2.27 12.82 -0.12
CA PHE A 98 1.05 13.57 -0.29
C PHE A 98 1.25 14.55 -1.44
N ALA A 99 0.17 14.99 -2.07
CA ALA A 99 0.24 15.85 -3.22
C ALA A 99 -0.88 16.88 -3.18
N ASP A 100 -0.72 17.94 -3.96
CA ASP A 100 -1.84 18.84 -4.20
C ASP A 100 -2.70 18.29 -5.34
N LYS A 101 -3.79 18.96 -5.66
CA LYS A 101 -4.72 18.49 -6.69
C LYS A 101 -4.12 18.49 -8.09
N ASP A 102 -2.98 19.13 -8.28
CA ASP A 102 -2.29 19.22 -9.56
C ASP A 102 -1.12 18.23 -9.66
N ALA A 103 -1.08 17.27 -8.75
CA ALA A 103 -0.08 16.19 -8.72
C ALA A 103 1.32 16.66 -8.35
N ASN A 104 1.45 17.78 -7.66
CA ASN A 104 2.74 18.24 -7.15
C ASN A 104 3.01 17.59 -5.78
N PRO A 105 4.11 16.84 -5.63
CA PRO A 105 4.38 16.19 -4.36
C PRO A 105 4.70 17.19 -3.25
N GLN A 106 4.21 16.90 -2.05
CA GLN A 106 4.47 17.67 -0.85
C GLN A 106 5.49 16.90 -0.02
N LEU A 107 6.72 17.37 -0.04
CA LEU A 107 7.82 16.70 0.66
C LEU A 107 7.82 17.07 2.14
N PRO A 108 8.37 16.20 3.01
CA PRO A 108 9.09 14.96 2.70
C PRO A 108 8.16 13.82 2.35
N GLY A 109 8.70 12.85 1.62
CA GLY A 109 7.97 11.65 1.24
C GLY A 109 8.59 10.38 1.83
N SER A 110 8.25 9.25 1.24
CA SER A 110 8.77 7.97 1.69
C SER A 110 9.01 7.04 0.50
N ASP A 111 9.98 6.14 0.66
CA ASP A 111 10.29 5.12 -0.32
C ASP A 111 9.70 3.80 0.14
N TRP A 112 8.91 3.18 -0.71
CA TRP A 112 8.22 1.93 -0.43
C TRP A 112 8.78 0.82 -1.29
N ASP A 113 9.07 -0.32 -0.67
CA ASP A 113 9.61 -1.51 -1.33
C ASP A 113 8.67 -2.66 -1.02
N TYR A 114 8.07 -3.25 -2.07
CA TYR A 114 7.14 -4.36 -1.95
C TYR A 114 7.77 -5.61 -2.53
N SER A 115 7.92 -6.65 -1.72
CA SER A 115 8.45 -7.93 -2.17
C SER A 115 7.42 -9.02 -1.97
N PHE A 116 7.28 -9.90 -2.96
CA PHE A 116 6.25 -10.92 -3.00
C PHE A 116 6.88 -12.30 -3.09
N SER A 117 6.35 -13.26 -2.33
CA SER A 117 6.75 -14.66 -2.44
C SER A 117 5.55 -15.54 -2.18
N GLU A 118 5.53 -16.73 -2.81
CA GLU A 118 4.41 -17.65 -2.67
C GLU A 118 4.90 -18.98 -2.14
N GLN A 119 4.11 -19.58 -1.26
CA GLN A 119 4.39 -20.91 -0.73
C GLN A 119 3.07 -21.57 -0.35
N ASN A 120 2.81 -22.76 -0.91
CA ASN A 120 1.63 -23.55 -0.59
C ASN A 120 0.32 -22.79 -0.84
N GLY A 121 0.25 -22.03 -1.92
CA GLY A 121 -0.95 -21.28 -2.28
C GLY A 121 -1.17 -20.02 -1.47
N ARG A 122 -0.23 -19.66 -0.61
CA ARG A 122 -0.28 -18.42 0.16
C ARG A 122 0.80 -17.47 -0.33
N THR A 123 0.50 -16.20 -0.33
CA THR A 123 1.44 -15.17 -0.75
C THR A 123 1.85 -14.32 0.44
N LYS A 124 3.15 -14.13 0.59
CA LYS A 124 3.71 -13.25 1.61
C LYS A 124 4.16 -11.96 0.93
N VAL A 125 3.74 -10.83 1.49
CA VAL A 125 4.14 -9.51 1.03
C VAL A 125 4.96 -8.86 2.13
N ASN A 126 6.18 -8.46 1.80
CA ASN A 126 7.04 -7.68 2.70
C ASN A 126 7.07 -6.25 2.20
N ILE A 127 6.70 -5.31 3.05
CA ILE A 127 6.67 -3.90 2.72
C ILE A 127 7.68 -3.18 3.60
N THR A 128 8.64 -2.51 2.98
CA THR A 128 9.64 -1.71 3.70
C THR A 128 9.43 -0.26 3.33
N ILE A 129 9.21 0.60 4.33
CA ILE A 129 8.91 2.00 4.13
C ILE A 129 10.00 2.85 4.77
N TYR A 130 10.84 3.47 3.95
CA TYR A 130 11.86 4.39 4.43
C TYR A 130 11.31 5.81 4.37
N ASN A 131 11.38 6.52 5.49
CA ASN A 131 10.86 7.89 5.60
C ASN A 131 12.01 8.88 5.58
N GLU A 132 11.87 9.93 4.78
CA GLU A 132 12.91 10.96 4.69
C GLU A 132 13.06 11.73 6.00
N SER A 133 11.97 11.83 6.77
CA SER A 133 11.93 12.59 8.00
C SER A 133 11.46 11.73 9.16
N LEU A 134 12.27 11.63 10.21
CA LEU A 134 11.89 10.90 11.41
C LEU A 134 10.67 11.53 12.09
N SER A 135 10.65 12.85 12.21
CA SER A 135 9.53 13.53 12.86
C SER A 135 8.23 13.30 12.10
N ARG A 136 8.31 13.29 10.78
CA ARG A 136 7.13 12.99 9.95
C ARG A 136 6.65 11.56 10.16
N MET A 137 7.57 10.61 10.20
CA MET A 137 7.25 9.21 10.45
C MET A 137 6.55 9.06 11.81
N GLU A 138 7.10 9.66 12.84
CA GLU A 138 6.52 9.58 14.19
C GLU A 138 5.14 10.20 14.23
N LYS A 139 4.95 11.32 13.55
CA LYS A 139 3.66 11.97 13.48
C LYS A 139 2.61 11.11 12.78
N MET A 140 3.00 10.46 11.67
CA MET A 140 2.10 9.57 10.95
C MET A 140 1.66 8.40 11.82
N ILE A 141 2.59 7.83 12.59
CA ILE A 141 2.27 6.72 13.50
C ILE A 141 1.30 7.19 14.60
N GLU A 142 1.55 8.38 15.18
CA GLU A 142 0.67 8.95 16.18
C GLU A 142 -0.73 9.21 15.63
N MET A 143 -0.84 9.54 14.34
CA MET A 143 -2.12 9.81 13.70
C MET A 143 -2.86 8.53 13.26
N GLY A 144 -2.33 7.35 13.58
CA GLY A 144 -3.03 6.10 13.33
C GLY A 144 -2.55 5.32 12.12
N PHE A 145 -1.32 5.53 11.66
CA PHE A 145 -0.81 4.82 10.49
C PHE A 145 -0.85 3.29 10.68
N THR A 146 -0.44 2.81 11.84
CA THR A 146 -0.44 1.37 12.14
C THR A 146 -1.85 0.78 12.06
N GLU A 147 -2.81 1.46 12.68
CA GLU A 147 -4.20 1.02 12.68
C GLU A 147 -4.78 1.09 11.27
N GLY A 148 -4.46 2.15 10.53
CA GLY A 148 -4.93 2.31 9.15
C GLY A 148 -4.41 1.19 8.25
N MET A 149 -3.13 0.84 8.38
CA MET A 149 -2.56 -0.25 7.60
C MET A 149 -3.20 -1.59 7.96
N SER A 150 -3.47 -1.83 9.25
CA SER A 150 -4.16 -3.05 9.67
C SER A 150 -5.54 -3.15 9.02
N VAL A 151 -6.28 -2.05 9.00
CA VAL A 151 -7.62 -2.01 8.41
C VAL A 151 -7.56 -2.26 6.91
N THR A 152 -6.66 -1.59 6.20
CA THR A 152 -6.57 -1.76 4.74
C THR A 152 -6.12 -3.16 4.35
N LEU A 153 -5.15 -3.74 5.05
CA LEU A 153 -4.69 -5.09 4.74
C LEU A 153 -5.75 -6.13 5.06
N LYS A 154 -6.54 -5.91 6.11
CA LYS A 154 -7.69 -6.77 6.40
C LYS A 154 -8.74 -6.67 5.32
N SER A 155 -9.00 -5.45 4.83
CA SER A 155 -9.92 -5.22 3.71
C SER A 155 -9.45 -5.96 2.46
N LEU A 156 -8.13 -5.93 2.22
CA LEU A 156 -7.56 -6.66 1.08
C LEU A 156 -7.76 -8.17 1.25
N ASP A 157 -7.51 -8.71 2.43
CA ASP A 157 -7.70 -10.13 2.69
C ASP A 157 -9.14 -10.55 2.39
N ASP A 158 -10.11 -9.76 2.86
CA ASP A 158 -11.53 -10.02 2.60
C ASP A 158 -11.84 -9.94 1.11
N LEU A 159 -11.28 -8.95 0.41
CA LEU A 159 -11.49 -8.77 -1.02
C LEU A 159 -10.91 -9.94 -1.82
N LEU A 160 -9.71 -10.38 -1.46
CA LEU A 160 -9.06 -11.50 -2.14
C LEU A 160 -9.87 -12.77 -2.02
N SER A 161 -10.49 -13.00 -0.86
CA SER A 161 -11.38 -14.13 -0.66
C SER A 161 -12.54 -14.10 -1.66
N THR A 162 -13.08 -12.92 -1.92
CA THR A 162 -14.16 -12.75 -2.88
C THR A 162 -13.66 -12.97 -4.32
N LEU A 163 -12.51 -12.40 -4.65
CA LEU A 163 -11.97 -12.48 -6.02
C LEU A 163 -11.50 -13.88 -6.40
N SER A 164 -11.10 -14.69 -5.43
CA SER A 164 -10.62 -16.04 -5.71
C SER A 164 -11.75 -17.04 -5.85
N GLN A 165 -12.97 -16.68 -5.50
CA GLN A 165 -14.15 -17.54 -5.66
C GLN A 165 -14.75 -17.32 -7.04
N LYS A 166 -14.69 -18.34 -7.83
CA LYS A 166 -15.19 -18.26 -9.21
C LYS A 166 -16.22 -19.32 -9.46
#